data_1be3d1b579bbe1a37da3d974d14056ab
#
_entry.id   1be3d1b579bbe1a37da3d974d14056ab
#
_cell.length_a   1.000
_cell.length_b   1.000
_cell.length_c   1.000
_cell.angle_alpha   90.00
_cell.angle_beta   90.00
_cell.angle_gamma   90.00
#
_symmetry.space_group_name_H-M   'P 1'
#
loop_
_entity.id
_entity.type
_entity.pdbx_description
1 polymer ?
#
loop_
_entity_poly.entity_id
_entity_poly.type
_entity_poly.pdbx_seq_one_letter_code
_entity_poly.pdbx_strand_id
1 'polypeptide(L)'
;EMSRVGRSLSTSVTLPLASAAAGAIKLATDFDSALTQINTLVGVSRDEVAGFRQEILNLSGAVGRGPTELARGLFAVTSAGQRGTAALQTLEAASKASAVGLGATRDVALASVAAVTAYGESNLSASESVEILVGTVEQGNLAAEELSGVIGRVIGIAAELGVAFEDVGGFIASFSRL
;
A
#
# COMPACT_ATOMS: atom_id res chain seq x y z
N GLU A 1 41.07 0.79 -36.52
CA GLU A 1 39.58 0.85 -36.65
C GLU A 1 38.86 -0.11 -35.68
N MET A 2 39.37 -1.32 -35.44
CA MET A 2 38.76 -2.31 -34.50
C MET A 2 38.61 -1.78 -33.05
N SER A 3 39.53 -0.97 -32.55
CA SER A 3 39.44 -0.41 -31.18
C SER A 3 38.37 0.66 -31.00
N ARG A 4 37.96 1.34 -32.06
CA ARG A 4 36.84 2.31 -32.03
C ARG A 4 35.47 1.62 -31.98
N VAL A 5 35.31 0.53 -32.74
CA VAL A 5 34.10 -0.27 -32.76
C VAL A 5 33.87 -0.95 -31.40
N GLY A 6 34.93 -1.49 -30.78
CA GLY A 6 34.84 -2.10 -29.44
C GLY A 6 34.43 -1.08 -28.35
N ARG A 7 34.94 0.17 -28.39
CA ARG A 7 34.52 1.23 -27.44
C ARG A 7 33.09 1.71 -27.69
N SER A 8 32.67 1.81 -28.94
CA SER A 8 31.30 2.20 -29.29
C SER A 8 30.27 1.18 -28.82
N LEU A 9 30.52 -0.12 -29.02
CA LEU A 9 29.67 -1.18 -28.53
C LEU A 9 29.63 -1.26 -27.00
N SER A 10 30.78 -1.05 -26.34
CA SER A 10 30.88 -1.04 -24.88
C SER A 10 30.09 0.13 -24.24
N THR A 11 30.12 1.32 -24.83
CA THR A 11 29.40 2.48 -24.28
C THR A 11 27.91 2.53 -24.66
N SER A 12 27.54 2.01 -25.82
CA SER A 12 26.13 2.08 -26.27
C SER A 12 25.25 0.93 -25.85
N VAL A 13 25.83 -0.24 -25.52
CA VAL A 13 25.07 -1.43 -25.16
C VAL A 13 25.42 -1.94 -23.76
N THR A 14 26.68 -2.00 -23.38
CA THR A 14 27.11 -2.58 -22.10
C THR A 14 26.78 -1.68 -20.91
N LEU A 15 26.92 -0.37 -21.03
CA LEU A 15 26.60 0.59 -19.95
C LEU A 15 25.09 0.62 -19.64
N PRO A 16 24.17 0.71 -20.62
CA PRO A 16 22.73 0.61 -20.35
C PRO A 16 22.33 -0.72 -19.72
N LEU A 17 22.92 -1.84 -20.17
CA LEU A 17 22.66 -3.16 -19.59
C LEU A 17 23.18 -3.27 -18.14
N ALA A 18 24.37 -2.76 -17.87
CA ALA A 18 24.95 -2.76 -16.52
C ALA A 18 24.12 -1.90 -15.55
N SER A 19 23.62 -0.73 -15.98
CA SER A 19 22.76 0.13 -15.17
C SER A 19 21.39 -0.51 -14.91
N ALA A 20 20.81 -1.19 -15.90
CA ALA A 20 19.56 -1.93 -15.74
C ALA A 20 19.72 -3.11 -14.78
N ALA A 21 20.83 -3.86 -14.86
CA ALA A 21 21.13 -4.94 -13.94
C ALA A 21 21.34 -4.43 -12.49
N ALA A 22 22.06 -3.33 -12.30
CA ALA A 22 22.25 -2.71 -10.98
C ALA A 22 20.92 -2.22 -10.39
N GLY A 23 20.03 -1.64 -11.20
CA GLY A 23 18.68 -1.25 -10.81
C GLY A 23 17.82 -2.45 -10.38
N ALA A 24 17.87 -3.54 -11.12
CA ALA A 24 17.13 -4.76 -10.78
C ALA A 24 17.62 -5.39 -9.47
N ILE A 25 18.94 -5.44 -9.25
CA ILE A 25 19.52 -5.94 -7.99
C ILE A 25 19.07 -5.07 -6.82
N LYS A 26 19.12 -3.75 -6.96
CA LYS A 26 18.66 -2.82 -5.92
C LYS A 26 17.19 -3.04 -5.57
N LEU A 27 16.31 -3.12 -6.56
CA LEU A 27 14.89 -3.38 -6.35
C LEU A 27 14.64 -4.71 -5.63
N ALA A 28 15.34 -5.77 -6.00
CA ALA A 28 15.27 -7.06 -5.33
C ALA A 28 15.73 -6.97 -3.86
N THR A 29 16.84 -6.28 -3.60
CA THR A 29 17.36 -6.08 -2.24
C THR A 29 16.41 -5.25 -1.38
N ASP A 30 15.83 -4.17 -1.93
CA ASP A 30 14.87 -3.32 -1.23
C ASP A 30 13.58 -4.10 -0.89
N PHE A 31 13.14 -4.96 -1.80
CA PHE A 31 11.98 -5.85 -1.59
C PHE A 31 12.25 -6.88 -0.49
N ASP A 32 13.40 -7.57 -0.55
CA ASP A 32 13.80 -8.54 0.46
C ASP A 32 13.97 -7.89 1.84
N SER A 33 14.50 -6.68 1.88
CA SER A 33 14.64 -5.90 3.12
C SER A 33 13.27 -5.56 3.73
N ALA A 34 12.30 -5.16 2.92
CA ALA A 34 10.95 -4.87 3.40
C ALA A 34 10.25 -6.12 3.98
N LEU A 35 10.39 -7.28 3.33
CA LEU A 35 9.88 -8.55 3.84
C LEU A 35 10.59 -8.99 5.12
N THR A 36 11.90 -8.79 5.20
CA THR A 36 12.68 -9.09 6.41
C THR A 36 12.21 -8.26 7.60
N GLN A 37 11.83 -6.99 7.38
CA GLN A 37 11.26 -6.15 8.44
C GLN A 37 9.95 -6.73 8.98
N ILE A 38 9.09 -7.30 8.15
CA ILE A 38 7.86 -7.98 8.59
C ILE A 38 8.20 -9.15 9.51
N ASN A 39 9.18 -9.96 9.17
CA ASN A 39 9.63 -11.07 10.01
C ASN A 39 10.23 -10.60 11.33
N THR A 40 11.18 -9.66 11.28
CA THR A 40 12.00 -9.30 12.44
C THR A 40 11.35 -8.30 13.40
N LEU A 41 10.60 -7.33 12.89
CA LEU A 41 10.01 -6.26 13.69
C LEU A 41 8.56 -6.55 14.07
N VAL A 42 7.83 -7.26 13.22
CA VAL A 42 6.41 -7.60 13.49
C VAL A 42 6.26 -8.99 14.10
N GLY A 43 7.29 -9.84 13.97
CA GLY A 43 7.30 -11.20 14.51
C GLY A 43 6.49 -12.21 13.70
N VAL A 44 6.25 -11.93 12.43
CA VAL A 44 5.59 -12.86 11.50
C VAL A 44 6.56 -13.99 11.14
N SER A 45 6.06 -15.22 11.07
CA SER A 45 6.90 -16.40 10.78
C SER A 45 7.54 -16.33 9.39
N ARG A 46 8.67 -17.02 9.19
CA ARG A 46 9.34 -17.07 7.87
C ARG A 46 8.48 -17.73 6.80
N ASP A 47 7.70 -18.73 7.16
CA ASP A 47 6.81 -19.43 6.23
C ASP A 47 5.67 -18.53 5.76
N GLU A 48 5.10 -17.75 6.68
CA GLU A 48 4.08 -16.75 6.35
C GLU A 48 4.65 -15.62 5.48
N VAL A 49 5.86 -15.14 5.77
CA VAL A 49 6.56 -14.15 4.93
C VAL A 49 6.85 -14.70 3.52
N ALA A 50 7.18 -16.00 3.41
CA ALA A 50 7.33 -16.62 2.10
C ALA A 50 6.02 -16.64 1.30
N GLY A 51 4.89 -16.90 1.97
CA GLY A 51 3.55 -16.75 1.38
C GLY A 51 3.28 -15.31 0.94
N PHE A 52 3.54 -14.34 1.80
CA PHE A 52 3.39 -12.92 1.48
C PHE A 52 4.22 -12.49 0.26
N ARG A 53 5.45 -13.01 0.13
CA ARG A 53 6.30 -12.75 -1.04
C ARG A 53 5.59 -13.11 -2.35
N GLN A 54 5.01 -14.30 -2.42
CA GLN A 54 4.34 -14.78 -3.63
C GLN A 54 3.10 -13.95 -3.94
N GLU A 55 2.27 -13.67 -2.93
CA GLU A 55 1.07 -12.85 -3.09
C GLU A 55 1.37 -11.41 -3.51
N ILE A 56 2.42 -10.79 -2.95
CA ILE A 56 2.86 -9.44 -3.35
C ILE A 56 3.32 -9.43 -4.81
N LEU A 57 4.05 -10.44 -5.26
CA LEU A 57 4.49 -10.51 -6.66
C LEU A 57 3.31 -10.68 -7.61
N ASN A 58 2.34 -11.52 -7.25
CA ASN A 58 1.10 -11.71 -8.01
C ASN A 58 0.31 -10.37 -8.07
N LEU A 59 0.12 -9.74 -6.93
CA LEU A 59 -0.61 -8.49 -6.80
C LEU A 59 0.08 -7.36 -7.57
N SER A 60 1.41 -7.26 -7.50
CA SER A 60 2.21 -6.27 -8.23
C SER A 60 1.95 -6.32 -9.74
N GLY A 61 1.89 -7.53 -10.29
CA GLY A 61 1.53 -7.73 -11.71
C GLY A 61 0.10 -7.32 -12.04
N ALA A 62 -0.83 -7.56 -11.11
CA ALA A 62 -2.25 -7.26 -11.32
C ALA A 62 -2.58 -5.76 -11.22
N VAL A 63 -1.95 -5.04 -10.28
CA VAL A 63 -2.29 -3.62 -10.00
C VAL A 63 -1.29 -2.63 -10.59
N GLY A 64 -0.16 -3.10 -11.15
CA GLY A 64 0.88 -2.22 -11.72
C GLY A 64 1.65 -1.41 -10.67
N ARG A 65 1.65 -1.83 -9.40
CA ARG A 65 2.41 -1.22 -8.32
C ARG A 65 3.68 -2.02 -8.02
N GLY A 66 4.76 -1.33 -7.67
CA GLY A 66 6.05 -2.00 -7.43
C GLY A 66 6.02 -2.96 -6.24
N PRO A 67 6.70 -4.14 -6.31
CA PRO A 67 6.69 -5.11 -5.21
C PRO A 67 7.20 -4.52 -3.88
N THR A 68 8.19 -3.64 -3.93
CA THR A 68 8.74 -2.97 -2.74
C THR A 68 7.72 -2.02 -2.09
N GLU A 69 6.92 -1.31 -2.90
CA GLU A 69 5.84 -0.45 -2.40
C GLU A 69 4.79 -1.30 -1.68
N LEU A 70 4.35 -2.40 -2.29
CA LEU A 70 3.39 -3.31 -1.70
C LEU A 70 3.91 -3.98 -0.43
N ALA A 71 5.19 -4.38 -0.39
CA ALA A 71 5.81 -4.94 0.81
C ALA A 71 5.85 -3.92 1.97
N ARG A 72 6.10 -2.64 1.68
CA ARG A 72 6.03 -1.57 2.68
C ARG A 72 4.59 -1.31 3.14
N GLY A 73 3.62 -1.41 2.24
CA GLY A 73 2.20 -1.39 2.58
C GLY A 73 1.84 -2.52 3.53
N LEU A 74 2.24 -3.76 3.20
CA LEU A 74 2.02 -4.92 4.06
C LEU A 74 2.71 -4.80 5.42
N PHE A 75 3.94 -4.27 5.46
CA PHE A 75 4.62 -3.97 6.72
C PHE A 75 3.81 -3.01 7.59
N ALA A 76 3.23 -1.96 7.02
CA ALA A 76 2.40 -1.02 7.76
C ALA A 76 1.13 -1.69 8.30
N VAL A 77 0.43 -2.47 7.49
CA VAL A 77 -0.78 -3.24 7.86
C VAL A 77 -0.48 -4.22 8.98
N THR A 78 0.59 -4.99 8.85
CA THR A 78 0.99 -5.99 9.86
C THR A 78 1.48 -5.33 11.14
N SER A 79 2.15 -4.19 11.07
CA SER A 79 2.55 -3.39 12.23
C SER A 79 1.35 -2.80 12.97
N ALA A 80 0.27 -2.50 12.27
CA ALA A 80 -0.99 -2.05 12.85
C ALA A 80 -1.86 -3.17 13.45
N GLY A 81 -1.37 -4.42 13.40
CA GLY A 81 -1.94 -5.56 14.11
C GLY A 81 -2.65 -6.59 13.24
N GLN A 82 -2.93 -6.32 11.97
CA GLN A 82 -3.54 -7.31 11.08
C GLN A 82 -2.54 -8.43 10.73
N ARG A 83 -3.05 -9.64 10.49
CA ARG A 83 -2.26 -10.84 10.20
C ARG A 83 -2.87 -11.67 9.08
N GLY A 84 -2.06 -12.53 8.48
CA GLY A 84 -2.51 -13.55 7.53
C GLY A 84 -3.33 -12.99 6.38
N THR A 85 -4.47 -13.62 6.11
CA THR A 85 -5.37 -13.28 5.00
C THR A 85 -5.96 -11.87 5.15
N ALA A 86 -6.32 -11.42 6.35
CA ALA A 86 -6.87 -10.08 6.58
C ALA A 86 -5.87 -8.99 6.15
N ALA A 87 -4.58 -9.16 6.49
CA ALA A 87 -3.54 -8.22 6.08
C ALA A 87 -3.38 -8.16 4.54
N LEU A 88 -3.47 -9.30 3.87
CA LEU A 88 -3.41 -9.37 2.41
C LEU A 88 -4.64 -8.74 1.75
N GLN A 89 -5.84 -8.97 2.28
CA GLN A 89 -7.06 -8.34 1.78
C GLN A 89 -7.01 -6.82 1.88
N THR A 90 -6.55 -6.30 3.02
CA THR A 90 -6.34 -4.85 3.19
C THR A 90 -5.30 -4.30 2.22
N LEU A 91 -4.17 -5.01 2.03
CA LEU A 91 -3.17 -4.62 1.06
C LEU A 91 -3.73 -4.61 -0.37
N GLU A 92 -4.48 -5.64 -0.74
CA GLU A 92 -5.09 -5.77 -2.07
C GLU A 92 -6.06 -4.61 -2.34
N ALA A 93 -7.00 -4.35 -1.42
CA ALA A 93 -7.96 -3.25 -1.55
C ALA A 93 -7.24 -1.89 -1.67
N ALA A 94 -6.30 -1.62 -0.76
CA ALA A 94 -5.53 -0.38 -0.76
C ALA A 94 -4.66 -0.20 -2.00
N SER A 95 -4.06 -1.28 -2.53
CA SER A 95 -3.22 -1.21 -3.72
C SER A 95 -4.05 -0.95 -5.00
N LYS A 96 -5.25 -1.52 -5.10
CA LYS A 96 -6.19 -1.23 -6.19
C LYS A 96 -6.62 0.25 -6.17
N ALA A 97 -6.99 0.78 -5.02
CA ALA A 97 -7.35 2.19 -4.88
C ALA A 97 -6.16 3.12 -5.16
N SER A 98 -4.97 2.75 -4.69
CA SER A 98 -3.73 3.45 -5.01
C SER A 98 -3.44 3.46 -6.52
N ALA A 99 -3.68 2.34 -7.23
CA ALA A 99 -3.46 2.22 -8.67
C ALA A 99 -4.35 3.20 -9.48
N VAL A 100 -5.53 3.53 -9.00
CA VAL A 100 -6.43 4.51 -9.63
C VAL A 100 -6.22 5.94 -9.11
N GLY A 101 -5.20 6.18 -8.28
CA GLY A 101 -4.79 7.53 -7.91
C GLY A 101 -5.19 7.99 -6.51
N LEU A 102 -5.70 7.11 -5.64
CA LEU A 102 -6.09 7.48 -4.27
C LEU A 102 -4.90 7.84 -3.35
N GLY A 103 -3.68 7.79 -3.82
CA GLY A 103 -2.47 8.09 -3.03
C GLY A 103 -1.56 6.87 -2.85
N ALA A 104 -0.63 6.93 -1.90
CA ALA A 104 0.29 5.84 -1.64
C ALA A 104 -0.43 4.64 -1.01
N THR A 105 -0.12 3.42 -1.47
CA THR A 105 -0.70 2.16 -0.96
C THR A 105 -0.64 2.06 0.56
N ARG A 106 0.47 2.50 1.16
CA ARG A 106 0.67 2.49 2.61
C ARG A 106 -0.36 3.33 3.35
N ASP A 107 -0.65 4.53 2.87
CA ASP A 107 -1.50 5.50 3.57
C ASP A 107 -2.97 5.09 3.47
N VAL A 108 -3.39 4.62 2.29
CA VAL A 108 -4.72 4.02 2.09
C VAL A 108 -4.90 2.79 2.97
N ALA A 109 -3.89 1.91 3.03
CA ALA A 109 -3.94 0.72 3.86
C ALA A 109 -4.06 1.04 5.35
N LEU A 110 -3.30 2.02 5.87
CA LEU A 110 -3.39 2.44 7.27
C LEU A 110 -4.74 3.07 7.61
N ALA A 111 -5.31 3.88 6.71
CA ALA A 111 -6.65 4.43 6.89
C ALA A 111 -7.71 3.32 6.94
N SER A 112 -7.61 2.32 6.05
CA SER A 112 -8.48 1.14 6.06
C SER A 112 -8.34 0.33 7.34
N VAL A 113 -7.11 0.05 7.80
CA VAL A 113 -6.88 -0.66 9.08
C VAL A 113 -7.49 0.08 10.24
N ALA A 114 -7.33 1.42 10.30
CA ALA A 114 -7.93 2.22 11.37
C ALA A 114 -9.45 2.13 11.36
N ALA A 115 -10.08 2.17 10.18
CA ALA A 115 -11.52 2.02 10.02
C ALA A 115 -12.01 0.64 10.46
N VAL A 116 -11.44 -0.42 9.90
CA VAL A 116 -11.80 -1.80 10.23
C VAL A 116 -11.58 -2.10 11.71
N THR A 117 -10.52 -1.58 12.32
CA THR A 117 -10.26 -1.76 13.76
C THR A 117 -11.29 -1.05 14.61
N ALA A 118 -11.71 0.17 14.25
CA ALA A 118 -12.67 0.95 15.02
C ALA A 118 -14.09 0.39 14.94
N TYR A 119 -14.52 -0.07 13.77
CA TYR A 119 -15.87 -0.58 13.53
C TYR A 119 -15.99 -2.10 13.74
N GLY A 120 -14.88 -2.82 13.71
CA GLY A 120 -14.82 -4.29 13.77
C GLY A 120 -14.96 -4.94 12.38
N GLU A 121 -14.18 -5.99 12.13
CA GLU A 121 -14.14 -6.71 10.85
C GLU A 121 -15.49 -7.33 10.43
N SER A 122 -16.37 -7.62 11.40
CA SER A 122 -17.72 -8.13 11.12
C SER A 122 -18.68 -7.07 10.60
N ASN A 123 -18.39 -5.78 10.82
CA ASN A 123 -19.27 -4.67 10.48
C ASN A 123 -18.70 -3.84 9.31
N LEU A 124 -17.39 -3.88 9.10
CA LEU A 124 -16.71 -3.13 8.05
C LEU A 124 -15.53 -3.95 7.53
N SER A 125 -15.60 -4.41 6.30
CA SER A 125 -14.50 -5.11 5.63
C SER A 125 -13.44 -4.12 5.11
N ALA A 126 -12.24 -4.63 4.83
CA ALA A 126 -11.17 -3.82 4.23
C ALA A 126 -11.58 -3.25 2.86
N SER A 127 -12.31 -4.01 2.06
CA SER A 127 -12.81 -3.57 0.74
C SER A 127 -13.79 -2.41 0.88
N GLU A 128 -14.83 -2.58 1.71
CA GLU A 128 -15.82 -1.54 1.98
C GLU A 128 -15.18 -0.27 2.55
N SER A 129 -14.23 -0.42 3.48
CA SER A 129 -13.55 0.74 4.04
C SER A 129 -12.78 1.52 2.97
N VAL A 130 -12.11 0.83 2.05
CA VAL A 130 -11.40 1.48 0.93
C VAL A 130 -12.37 2.11 -0.06
N GLU A 131 -13.50 1.48 -0.37
CA GLU A 131 -14.54 2.05 -1.24
C GLU A 131 -15.09 3.37 -0.68
N ILE A 132 -15.34 3.42 0.64
CA ILE A 132 -15.78 4.65 1.32
C ILE A 132 -14.68 5.73 1.25
N LEU A 133 -13.40 5.36 1.44
CA LEU A 133 -12.27 6.29 1.29
C LEU A 133 -12.18 6.86 -0.13
N VAL A 134 -12.32 6.02 -1.15
CA VAL A 134 -12.37 6.45 -2.55
C VAL A 134 -13.51 7.43 -2.78
N GLY A 135 -14.72 7.07 -2.37
CA GLY A 135 -15.90 7.94 -2.50
C GLY A 135 -15.74 9.27 -1.76
N THR A 136 -15.08 9.26 -0.60
CA THR A 136 -14.79 10.48 0.17
C THR A 136 -13.88 11.43 -0.59
N VAL A 137 -12.81 10.92 -1.21
CA VAL A 137 -11.88 11.72 -2.01
C VAL A 137 -12.53 12.20 -3.30
N GLU A 138 -13.26 11.34 -4.00
CA GLU A 138 -13.96 11.69 -5.23
C GLU A 138 -15.02 12.77 -5.03
N GLN A 139 -15.74 12.73 -3.91
CA GLN A 139 -16.78 13.70 -3.57
C GLN A 139 -16.24 14.92 -2.85
N GLY A 140 -15.09 14.85 -2.22
CA GLY A 140 -14.42 15.92 -1.51
C GLY A 140 -13.45 16.72 -2.39
N ASN A 141 -12.85 17.74 -1.80
CA ASN A 141 -11.76 18.51 -2.40
C ASN A 141 -10.50 18.34 -1.53
N LEU A 142 -10.08 17.09 -1.31
CA LEU A 142 -8.95 16.74 -0.46
C LEU A 142 -8.11 15.65 -1.11
N ALA A 143 -6.82 15.63 -0.78
CA ALA A 143 -5.92 14.56 -1.18
C ALA A 143 -6.05 13.35 -0.23
N ALA A 144 -5.72 12.16 -0.73
CA ALA A 144 -5.82 10.93 0.07
C ALA A 144 -4.88 10.93 1.29
N GLU A 145 -3.73 11.59 1.18
CA GLU A 145 -2.79 11.76 2.30
C GLU A 145 -3.40 12.59 3.43
N GLU A 146 -4.16 13.63 3.11
CA GLU A 146 -4.89 14.46 4.08
C GLU A 146 -6.01 13.65 4.72
N LEU A 147 -6.77 12.89 3.91
CA LEU A 147 -7.86 12.04 4.38
C LEU A 147 -7.38 11.02 5.41
N SER A 148 -6.28 10.33 5.17
CA SER A 148 -5.73 9.33 6.10
C SER A 148 -5.37 9.94 7.46
N GLY A 149 -4.83 11.16 7.46
CA GLY A 149 -4.50 11.91 8.67
C GLY A 149 -5.72 12.40 9.45
N VAL A 150 -6.81 12.75 8.77
CA VAL A 150 -8.08 13.18 9.40
C VAL A 150 -8.81 11.98 9.98
N ILE A 151 -8.98 10.92 9.19
CA ILE A 151 -9.68 9.70 9.61
C ILE A 151 -9.09 9.12 10.89
N GLY A 152 -7.79 8.97 10.98
CA GLY A 152 -7.13 8.42 12.17
C GLY A 152 -7.44 9.16 13.48
N ARG A 153 -7.88 10.42 13.41
CA ARG A 153 -8.23 11.23 14.58
C ARG A 153 -9.70 11.14 14.98
N VAL A 154 -10.59 10.96 14.02
CA VAL A 154 -12.05 11.05 14.27
C VAL A 154 -12.73 9.68 14.32
N ILE A 155 -12.13 8.66 13.72
CA ILE A 155 -12.77 7.38 13.47
C ILE A 155 -13.15 6.64 14.76
N GLY A 156 -12.27 6.65 15.78
CA GLY A 156 -12.56 6.00 17.06
C GLY A 156 -13.76 6.62 17.78
N ILE A 157 -13.82 7.95 17.79
CA ILE A 157 -14.94 8.68 18.39
C ILE A 157 -16.24 8.44 17.62
N ALA A 158 -16.19 8.47 16.29
CA ALA A 158 -17.34 8.23 15.44
C ALA A 158 -17.92 6.82 15.65
N ALA A 159 -17.06 5.82 15.71
CA ALA A 159 -17.44 4.44 15.96
C ALA A 159 -18.07 4.25 17.36
N GLU A 160 -17.51 4.86 18.41
CA GLU A 160 -18.07 4.86 19.77
C GLU A 160 -19.44 5.52 19.85
N LEU A 161 -19.69 6.56 19.06
CA LEU A 161 -20.96 7.24 18.97
C LEU A 161 -21.98 6.55 18.06
N GLY A 162 -21.58 5.45 17.41
CA GLY A 162 -22.44 4.69 16.48
C GLY A 162 -22.70 5.40 15.14
N VAL A 163 -21.84 6.37 14.76
CA VAL A 163 -21.92 7.03 13.45
C VAL A 163 -21.36 6.08 12.40
N ALA A 164 -22.07 5.82 11.31
CA ALA A 164 -21.59 4.93 10.25
C ALA A 164 -20.36 5.53 9.55
N PHE A 165 -19.46 4.64 9.04
CA PHE A 165 -18.23 5.12 8.41
C PHE A 165 -18.49 5.92 7.12
N GLU A 166 -19.53 5.56 6.38
CA GLU A 166 -20.01 6.32 5.22
C GLU A 166 -20.39 7.75 5.59
N ASP A 167 -21.07 7.94 6.71
CA ASP A 167 -21.47 9.26 7.19
C ASP A 167 -20.25 10.10 7.54
N VAL A 168 -19.24 9.50 8.18
CA VAL A 168 -17.95 10.17 8.47
C VAL A 168 -17.30 10.62 7.16
N GLY A 169 -17.24 9.75 6.16
CA GLY A 169 -16.72 10.07 4.82
C GLY A 169 -17.50 11.23 4.17
N GLY A 170 -18.83 11.17 4.21
CA GLY A 170 -19.72 12.20 3.68
C GLY A 170 -19.53 13.57 4.37
N PHE A 171 -19.36 13.60 5.69
CA PHE A 171 -19.03 14.81 6.43
C PHE A 171 -17.69 15.40 6.00
N ILE A 172 -16.63 14.58 5.96
CA ILE A 172 -15.29 15.03 5.54
C ILE A 172 -15.34 15.60 4.12
N ALA A 173 -15.98 14.89 3.17
CA ALA A 173 -16.13 15.35 1.80
C ALA A 173 -16.89 16.67 1.70
N SER A 174 -17.93 16.86 2.51
CA SER A 174 -18.73 18.10 2.53
C SER A 174 -17.93 19.28 3.08
N PHE A 175 -17.21 19.10 4.18
CA PHE A 175 -16.39 20.14 4.79
C PHE A 175 -15.17 20.52 3.94
N SER A 176 -14.60 19.59 3.20
CA SER A 176 -13.44 19.87 2.33
C SER A 176 -13.75 20.76 1.13
N ARG A 177 -15.03 21.02 0.84
CA ARG A 177 -15.50 21.90 -0.24
C ARG A 177 -15.76 23.34 0.21
N LEU A 178 -15.74 23.60 1.52
CA LEU A 178 -15.95 24.93 2.08
C LEU A 178 -14.67 25.75 2.12
#